data_300419c83124d47e2309d34f9d91bb27
#
_entry.id   300419c83124d47e2309d34f9d91bb27
#
_cell.length_a   1.000
_cell.length_b   1.000
_cell.length_c   1.000
_cell.angle_alpha   90.00
_cell.angle_beta   90.00
_cell.angle_gamma   90.00
#
_symmetry.space_group_name_H-M   'P 1'
#
loop_
_entity.id
_entity.type
_entity.pdbx_description
1 polymer ?
#
loop_
_entity_poly.entity_id
_entity_poly.type
_entity_poly.pdbx_seq_one_letter_code
_entity_poly.pdbx_strand_id
1 'polypeptide(L)'
;MELFQKQTMRVKDMFLKKIKLNYFLIFFIFIFNSLVSAEETKLQLIKNYLKDLRYFSTSFIQNDNQTISEGKIYIGKNRIRVEYSSPTKILIILDEDKAMYYNYELDEDEFFNPKNSSAWFFYDIFNNPDFFDNTKLTELNNNVILERIGNSELGDFKIEIFFENKPLVLRMVKLNLDDEYLELSFFNHSHNETFNKRFFRLINPSFLD
;
A
#
# COMPACT_ATOMS: atom_id res chain seq x y z
N MET A 1 -42.22 -51.57 -35.07
CA MET A 1 -41.75 -51.54 -33.69
C MET A 1 -40.33 -50.94 -33.58
N GLU A 2 -39.43 -51.20 -34.49
CA GLU A 2 -38.02 -50.66 -34.52
C GLU A 2 -37.91 -49.16 -34.70
N LEU A 3 -38.77 -48.54 -35.51
CA LEU A 3 -38.75 -47.09 -35.76
C LEU A 3 -39.06 -46.26 -34.49
N PHE A 4 -39.90 -46.77 -33.60
CA PHE A 4 -40.30 -46.14 -32.37
C PHE A 4 -39.14 -46.18 -31.31
N GLN A 5 -38.37 -47.27 -31.26
CA GLN A 5 -37.22 -47.43 -30.39
C GLN A 5 -36.06 -46.52 -30.81
N LYS A 6 -35.87 -46.33 -32.14
CA LYS A 6 -34.79 -45.45 -32.66
C LYS A 6 -35.06 -43.97 -32.41
N GLN A 7 -36.35 -43.56 -32.40
CA GLN A 7 -36.70 -42.16 -32.02
C GLN A 7 -36.53 -41.88 -30.53
N THR A 8 -36.89 -42.81 -29.65
CA THR A 8 -36.76 -42.68 -28.22
C THR A 8 -35.28 -42.63 -27.79
N MET A 9 -34.40 -43.38 -28.45
CA MET A 9 -32.94 -43.29 -28.20
C MET A 9 -32.35 -41.95 -28.62
N ARG A 10 -32.72 -41.40 -29.77
CA ARG A 10 -32.25 -40.07 -30.22
C ARG A 10 -32.70 -38.94 -29.29
N VAL A 11 -33.89 -38.99 -28.74
CA VAL A 11 -34.40 -38.00 -27.78
C VAL A 11 -33.66 -38.11 -26.45
N LYS A 12 -33.36 -39.31 -25.95
CA LYS A 12 -32.53 -39.51 -24.74
C LYS A 12 -31.10 -38.98 -24.88
N ASP A 13 -30.47 -39.25 -26.03
CA ASP A 13 -29.10 -38.77 -26.29
C ASP A 13 -29.04 -37.23 -26.40
N MET A 14 -30.07 -36.63 -26.98
CA MET A 14 -30.19 -35.18 -27.08
C MET A 14 -30.41 -34.51 -25.69
N PHE A 15 -31.22 -35.15 -24.84
CA PHE A 15 -31.44 -34.73 -23.45
C PHE A 15 -30.16 -34.85 -22.60
N LEU A 16 -29.44 -35.95 -22.69
CA LEU A 16 -28.20 -36.21 -22.00
C LEU A 16 -27.09 -35.24 -22.43
N LYS A 17 -27.00 -34.86 -23.70
CA LYS A 17 -26.07 -33.83 -24.19
C LYS A 17 -26.40 -32.44 -23.66
N LYS A 18 -27.67 -32.04 -23.58
CA LYS A 18 -28.08 -30.76 -22.98
C LYS A 18 -27.79 -30.70 -21.49
N ILE A 19 -28.00 -31.78 -20.74
CA ILE A 19 -27.71 -31.87 -19.33
C ILE A 19 -26.18 -31.73 -19.08
N LYS A 20 -25.34 -32.46 -19.83
CA LYS A 20 -23.87 -32.35 -19.71
C LYS A 20 -23.35 -30.96 -20.04
N LEU A 21 -23.93 -30.29 -21.05
CA LEU A 21 -23.54 -28.94 -21.43
C LEU A 21 -23.89 -27.93 -20.32
N ASN A 22 -25.07 -28.04 -19.69
CA ASN A 22 -25.46 -27.17 -18.59
C ASN A 22 -24.57 -27.34 -17.34
N TYR A 23 -24.20 -28.57 -16.96
CA TYR A 23 -23.29 -28.82 -15.84
C TYR A 23 -21.89 -28.29 -16.12
N PHE A 24 -21.41 -28.38 -17.37
CA PHE A 24 -20.12 -27.81 -17.78
C PHE A 24 -20.12 -26.26 -17.67
N LEU A 25 -21.22 -25.61 -18.06
CA LEU A 25 -21.38 -24.16 -17.96
C LEU A 25 -21.45 -23.68 -16.52
N ILE A 26 -22.18 -24.40 -15.65
CA ILE A 26 -22.26 -24.10 -14.21
C ILE A 26 -20.90 -24.30 -13.55
N PHE A 27 -20.15 -25.34 -13.87
CA PHE A 27 -18.81 -25.59 -13.35
C PHE A 27 -17.83 -24.48 -13.75
N PHE A 28 -17.92 -23.95 -14.97
CA PHE A 28 -17.08 -22.86 -15.48
C PHE A 28 -17.36 -21.53 -14.74
N ILE A 29 -18.64 -21.25 -14.41
CA ILE A 29 -19.00 -20.05 -13.60
C ILE A 29 -18.45 -20.13 -12.18
N PHE A 30 -18.41 -21.32 -11.58
CA PHE A 30 -17.85 -21.50 -10.22
C PHE A 30 -16.34 -21.27 -10.17
N ILE A 31 -15.58 -21.62 -11.20
CA ILE A 31 -14.12 -21.42 -11.24
C ILE A 31 -13.78 -19.94 -11.34
N PHE A 32 -14.51 -19.14 -12.09
CA PHE A 32 -14.25 -17.71 -12.23
C PHE A 32 -14.49 -16.92 -10.93
N ASN A 33 -15.49 -17.29 -10.15
CA ASN A 33 -15.77 -16.60 -8.88
C ASN A 33 -14.70 -16.85 -7.82
N SER A 34 -14.00 -17.97 -7.84
CA SER A 34 -12.97 -18.28 -6.83
C SER A 34 -11.66 -17.48 -7.03
N LEU A 35 -11.32 -17.08 -8.25
CA LEU A 35 -10.12 -16.27 -8.53
C LEU A 35 -10.30 -14.81 -8.08
N VAL A 36 -11.47 -14.22 -8.35
CA VAL A 36 -11.79 -12.85 -7.91
C VAL A 36 -11.82 -12.75 -6.38
N SER A 37 -12.39 -13.74 -5.71
CA SER A 37 -12.45 -13.79 -4.24
C SER A 37 -11.07 -13.86 -3.57
N ALA A 38 -10.07 -14.48 -4.21
CA ALA A 38 -8.73 -14.62 -3.64
C ALA A 38 -7.95 -13.30 -3.68
N GLU A 39 -8.05 -12.52 -4.73
CA GLU A 39 -7.38 -11.23 -4.88
C GLU A 39 -7.98 -10.19 -3.94
N GLU A 40 -9.29 -10.11 -3.83
CA GLU A 40 -9.99 -9.23 -2.90
C GLU A 40 -9.62 -9.55 -1.44
N THR A 41 -9.53 -10.83 -1.10
CA THR A 41 -9.11 -11.27 0.24
C THR A 41 -7.67 -10.82 0.54
N LYS A 42 -6.75 -10.88 -0.43
CA LYS A 42 -5.35 -10.48 -0.24
C LYS A 42 -5.20 -8.98 -0.05
N LEU A 43 -5.87 -8.19 -0.87
CA LEU A 43 -5.90 -6.73 -0.72
C LEU A 43 -6.48 -6.33 0.64
N GLN A 44 -7.53 -7.00 1.10
CA GLN A 44 -8.12 -6.73 2.42
C GLN A 44 -7.15 -7.06 3.56
N LEU A 45 -6.37 -8.14 3.45
CA LEU A 45 -5.31 -8.46 4.43
C LEU A 45 -4.25 -7.37 4.49
N ILE A 46 -3.84 -6.81 3.34
CA ILE A 46 -2.88 -5.71 3.29
C ILE A 46 -3.47 -4.43 3.88
N LYS A 47 -4.71 -4.08 3.55
CA LYS A 47 -5.40 -2.92 4.15
C LYS A 47 -5.48 -3.06 5.68
N ASN A 48 -5.80 -4.24 6.18
CA ASN A 48 -5.83 -4.52 7.63
C ASN A 48 -4.43 -4.40 8.24
N TYR A 49 -3.41 -4.99 7.62
CA TYR A 49 -2.02 -4.89 8.07
C TYR A 49 -1.57 -3.42 8.18
N LEU A 50 -1.81 -2.60 7.17
CA LEU A 50 -1.43 -1.18 7.19
C LEU A 50 -2.22 -0.39 8.25
N LYS A 51 -3.48 -0.72 8.46
CA LYS A 51 -4.29 -0.14 9.55
C LYS A 51 -3.74 -0.50 10.93
N ASP A 52 -3.17 -1.69 11.07
CA ASP A 52 -2.58 -2.17 12.33
C ASP A 52 -1.17 -1.58 12.57
N LEU A 53 -0.55 -0.92 11.57
CA LEU A 53 0.71 -0.19 11.74
C LEU A 53 0.55 1.13 12.53
N ARG A 54 -0.58 1.40 13.14
CA ARG A 54 -0.72 2.48 14.12
C ARG A 54 0.12 2.19 15.35
N TYR A 55 0.85 3.20 15.84
CA TYR A 55 1.82 3.05 16.93
C TYR A 55 2.98 2.10 16.56
N PHE A 56 3.53 2.36 15.40
CA PHE A 56 4.59 1.59 14.77
C PHE A 56 5.81 2.47 14.51
N SER A 57 6.99 1.87 14.54
CA SER A 57 8.19 2.51 14.05
C SER A 57 9.03 1.58 13.18
N THR A 58 9.78 2.16 12.26
CA THR A 58 10.68 1.43 11.38
C THR A 58 11.87 2.30 10.99
N SER A 59 13.03 1.69 10.84
CA SER A 59 14.16 2.33 10.18
C SER A 59 13.95 2.32 8.69
N PHE A 60 14.51 3.30 7.99
CA PHE A 60 14.46 3.36 6.53
C PHE A 60 15.79 3.78 5.92
N ILE A 61 15.99 3.37 4.67
CA ILE A 61 16.96 3.94 3.73
C ILE A 61 16.15 4.51 2.59
N GLN A 62 16.41 5.78 2.26
CA GLN A 62 15.84 6.50 1.14
C GLN A 62 16.89 6.67 0.05
N ASN A 63 16.49 6.45 -1.20
CA ASN A 63 17.27 6.74 -2.40
C ASN A 63 16.42 7.58 -3.36
N ASP A 64 16.93 8.73 -3.77
CA ASP A 64 16.31 9.64 -4.75
C ASP A 64 17.11 9.71 -6.06
N ASN A 65 17.97 8.72 -6.34
CA ASN A 65 18.93 8.66 -7.46
C ASN A 65 20.12 9.64 -7.37
N GLN A 66 20.14 10.53 -6.39
CA GLN A 66 21.24 11.48 -6.17
C GLN A 66 21.87 11.28 -4.80
N THR A 67 21.04 11.03 -3.81
CA THR A 67 21.43 10.95 -2.40
C THR A 67 20.87 9.69 -1.75
N ILE A 68 21.63 9.13 -0.83
CA ILE A 68 21.16 8.10 0.09
C ILE A 68 21.02 8.74 1.46
N SER A 69 19.82 8.65 2.00
CA SER A 69 19.47 9.15 3.33
C SER A 69 18.99 8.01 4.21
N GLU A 70 19.25 8.13 5.51
CA GLU A 70 18.82 7.13 6.49
C GLU A 70 18.05 7.81 7.62
N GLY A 71 17.15 7.06 8.23
CA GLY A 71 16.38 7.58 9.32
C GLY A 71 15.41 6.59 9.94
N LYS A 72 14.48 7.14 10.71
CA LYS A 72 13.40 6.38 11.36
C LYS A 72 12.05 7.04 11.12
N ILE A 73 11.06 6.22 10.84
CA ILE A 73 9.66 6.65 10.68
C ILE A 73 8.87 6.13 11.88
N TYR A 74 7.99 6.99 12.39
CA TYR A 74 7.05 6.68 13.45
C TYR A 74 5.64 7.00 12.96
N ILE A 75 4.75 6.02 13.05
CA ILE A 75 3.36 6.15 12.62
C ILE A 75 2.47 6.17 13.84
N GLY A 76 1.82 7.29 14.06
CA GLY A 76 0.81 7.50 15.10
C GLY A 76 -0.60 7.45 14.54
N LYS A 77 -1.57 7.89 15.34
CA LYS A 77 -2.94 8.06 14.88
C LYS A 77 -3.03 9.33 14.01
N ASN A 78 -3.21 9.17 12.70
CA ASN A 78 -3.31 10.23 11.70
C ASN A 78 -2.11 11.20 11.68
N ARG A 79 -0.94 10.72 12.10
CA ARG A 79 0.30 11.51 12.11
C ARG A 79 1.49 10.64 11.79
N ILE A 80 2.43 11.20 11.06
CA ILE A 80 3.70 10.56 10.76
C ILE A 80 4.83 11.50 11.22
N ARG A 81 5.82 10.92 11.89
CA ARG A 81 7.07 11.60 12.23
C ARG A 81 8.21 10.89 11.51
N VAL A 82 9.03 11.64 10.81
CA VAL A 82 10.21 11.14 10.11
C VAL A 82 11.43 11.85 10.69
N GLU A 83 12.39 11.08 11.13
CA GLU A 83 13.67 11.56 11.64
C GLU A 83 14.78 11.06 10.75
N TYR A 84 15.37 11.92 9.95
CA TYR A 84 16.60 11.63 9.22
C TYR A 84 17.79 11.75 10.14
N SER A 85 18.70 10.79 10.05
CA SER A 85 19.96 10.76 10.81
C SER A 85 21.19 11.01 9.94
N SER A 86 21.09 10.78 8.65
CA SER A 86 22.17 10.92 7.65
C SER A 86 21.58 11.25 6.28
N PRO A 87 22.26 12.06 5.43
CA PRO A 87 23.48 12.83 5.73
C PRO A 87 23.25 14.01 6.65
N THR A 88 22.06 14.59 6.68
CA THR A 88 21.68 15.76 7.49
C THR A 88 20.59 15.37 8.48
N LYS A 89 20.69 15.86 9.72
CA LYS A 89 19.62 15.66 10.70
C LYS A 89 18.42 16.53 10.39
N ILE A 90 17.30 15.87 10.03
CA ILE A 90 16.06 16.54 9.68
C ILE A 90 14.92 15.88 10.43
N LEU A 91 13.97 16.66 10.90
CA LEU A 91 12.70 16.22 11.44
C LEU A 91 11.58 16.67 10.51
N ILE A 92 10.72 15.72 10.11
CA ILE A 92 9.47 16.03 9.41
C ILE A 92 8.33 15.47 10.24
N ILE A 93 7.30 16.29 10.48
CA ILE A 93 6.06 15.86 11.11
C ILE A 93 4.91 16.16 10.14
N LEU A 94 4.15 15.12 9.79
CA LEU A 94 3.00 15.22 8.90
C LEU A 94 1.72 15.04 9.71
N ASP A 95 0.79 15.97 9.55
CA ASP A 95 -0.61 15.87 9.90
C ASP A 95 -1.42 16.01 8.59
N GLU A 96 -2.73 15.87 8.61
CA GLU A 96 -3.58 15.89 7.41
C GLU A 96 -3.47 17.19 6.60
N ASP A 97 -3.43 18.35 7.28
CA ASP A 97 -3.49 19.67 6.63
C ASP A 97 -2.24 20.51 6.87
N LYS A 98 -1.33 20.05 7.70
CA LYS A 98 -0.13 20.81 8.06
C LYS A 98 1.04 19.89 8.30
N ALA A 99 2.17 20.25 7.75
CA ALA A 99 3.44 19.61 8.01
C ALA A 99 4.45 20.61 8.56
N MET A 100 5.46 20.09 9.25
CA MET A 100 6.63 20.83 9.71
C MET A 100 7.87 20.09 9.25
N TYR A 101 8.77 20.83 8.64
CA TYR A 101 10.16 20.45 8.38
C TYR A 101 11.03 21.20 9.36
N TYR A 102 12.04 20.57 9.95
CA TYR A 102 13.04 21.20 10.81
C TYR A 102 14.43 20.66 10.49
N ASN A 103 15.35 21.55 10.22
CA ASN A 103 16.77 21.24 9.99
C ASN A 103 17.57 21.55 11.25
N TYR A 104 18.11 20.51 11.90
CA TYR A 104 18.89 20.67 13.15
C TYR A 104 20.22 21.37 12.95
N GLU A 105 20.82 21.32 11.76
CA GLU A 105 22.11 21.94 11.50
C GLU A 105 21.98 23.45 11.26
N LEU A 106 20.87 23.87 10.66
CA LEU A 106 20.59 25.27 10.37
C LEU A 106 19.75 25.94 11.44
N ASP A 107 19.18 25.18 12.37
CA ASP A 107 18.16 25.63 13.36
C ASP A 107 16.97 26.35 12.69
N GLU A 108 16.53 25.81 11.55
CA GLU A 108 15.46 26.40 10.75
C GLU A 108 14.27 25.47 10.67
N ASP A 109 13.06 26.02 10.85
CA ASP A 109 11.82 25.32 10.65
C ASP A 109 10.96 25.96 9.54
N GLU A 110 10.26 25.11 8.80
CA GLU A 110 9.30 25.48 7.78
C GLU A 110 7.99 24.72 7.97
N PHE A 111 6.86 25.44 7.82
CA PHE A 111 5.54 24.84 7.82
C PHE A 111 4.98 24.85 6.41
N PHE A 112 4.44 23.73 5.99
CA PHE A 112 3.88 23.57 4.65
C PHE A 112 2.59 22.74 4.67
N ASN A 113 1.83 22.79 3.56
CA ASN A 113 0.71 21.88 3.34
C ASN A 113 1.26 20.58 2.73
N PRO A 114 1.14 19.42 3.41
CA PRO A 114 1.66 18.17 2.89
C PRO A 114 1.02 17.77 1.56
N LYS A 115 -0.21 18.19 1.28
CA LYS A 115 -0.93 17.92 0.02
C LYS A 115 -0.22 18.50 -1.21
N ASN A 116 0.64 19.51 -1.00
CA ASN A 116 1.43 20.15 -2.05
C ASN A 116 2.84 19.54 -2.20
N SER A 117 3.06 18.33 -1.69
CA SER A 117 4.37 17.67 -1.73
C SER A 117 4.24 16.16 -1.87
N SER A 118 5.31 15.51 -2.34
CA SER A 118 5.41 14.04 -2.43
C SER A 118 5.18 13.32 -1.09
N ALA A 119 5.38 14.01 0.05
CA ALA A 119 5.10 13.47 1.39
C ALA A 119 3.62 13.06 1.58
N TRP A 120 2.69 13.69 0.83
CA TRP A 120 1.27 13.34 0.88
C TRP A 120 0.99 11.90 0.50
N PHE A 121 1.70 11.35 -0.48
CA PHE A 121 1.53 9.94 -0.87
C PHE A 121 1.86 8.98 0.26
N PHE A 122 2.90 9.29 1.06
CA PHE A 122 3.24 8.49 2.23
C PHE A 122 2.20 8.64 3.33
N TYR A 123 1.69 9.86 3.54
CA TYR A 123 0.59 10.08 4.49
C TYR A 123 -0.65 9.25 4.11
N ASP A 124 -1.03 9.26 2.84
CA ASP A 124 -2.20 8.54 2.31
C ASP A 124 -2.06 7.01 2.45
N ILE A 125 -0.90 6.45 2.17
CA ILE A 125 -0.64 5.00 2.31
C ILE A 125 -1.01 4.49 3.72
N PHE A 126 -0.73 5.26 4.75
CA PHE A 126 -0.95 4.83 6.14
C PHE A 126 -2.27 5.31 6.75
N ASN A 127 -2.90 6.33 6.20
CA ASN A 127 -4.05 6.98 6.84
C ASN A 127 -5.34 6.94 6.01
N ASN A 128 -5.25 6.71 4.70
CA ASN A 128 -6.40 6.70 3.80
C ASN A 128 -6.66 5.29 3.26
N PRO A 129 -7.71 4.57 3.75
CA PRO A 129 -8.04 3.24 3.24
C PRO A 129 -8.38 3.21 1.75
N ASP A 130 -8.94 4.30 1.21
CA ASP A 130 -9.36 4.41 -0.18
C ASP A 130 -8.16 4.61 -1.12
N PHE A 131 -6.96 4.88 -0.56
CA PHE A 131 -5.71 4.93 -1.32
C PHE A 131 -5.49 3.66 -2.15
N PHE A 132 -5.96 2.52 -1.65
CA PHE A 132 -5.77 1.22 -2.29
C PHE A 132 -6.87 0.84 -3.29
N ASP A 133 -7.86 1.70 -3.48
CA ASP A 133 -8.84 1.52 -4.53
C ASP A 133 -8.16 1.71 -5.90
N ASN A 134 -8.49 0.83 -6.86
CA ASN A 134 -7.86 0.81 -8.19
C ASN A 134 -6.36 0.50 -8.20
N THR A 135 -5.82 -0.16 -7.16
CA THR A 135 -4.47 -0.72 -7.20
C THR A 135 -4.47 -2.06 -7.93
N LYS A 136 -3.39 -2.32 -8.67
CA LYS A 136 -3.11 -3.64 -9.23
C LYS A 136 -2.26 -4.43 -8.24
N LEU A 137 -2.74 -5.62 -7.88
CA LEU A 137 -2.02 -6.55 -7.03
C LEU A 137 -1.29 -7.58 -7.88
N THR A 138 0.00 -7.80 -7.60
CA THR A 138 0.81 -8.83 -8.24
C THR A 138 1.52 -9.65 -7.15
N GLU A 139 1.39 -10.97 -7.21
CA GLU A 139 2.15 -11.88 -6.36
C GLU A 139 3.29 -12.51 -7.17
N LEU A 140 4.52 -12.39 -6.68
CA LEU A 140 5.71 -12.96 -7.30
C LEU A 140 6.57 -13.63 -6.22
N ASN A 141 6.69 -14.97 -6.28
CA ASN A 141 7.38 -15.77 -5.27
C ASN A 141 6.79 -15.52 -3.86
N ASN A 142 7.62 -14.99 -2.93
CA ASN A 142 7.18 -14.63 -1.57
C ASN A 142 6.88 -13.14 -1.41
N ASN A 143 6.74 -12.38 -2.50
CA ASN A 143 6.48 -10.95 -2.46
C ASN A 143 5.08 -10.65 -2.99
N VAL A 144 4.48 -9.59 -2.44
CA VAL A 144 3.26 -8.98 -2.95
C VAL A 144 3.56 -7.53 -3.30
N ILE A 145 3.16 -7.13 -4.49
CA ILE A 145 3.38 -5.78 -5.00
C ILE A 145 2.02 -5.16 -5.27
N LEU A 146 1.75 -4.00 -4.67
CA LEU A 146 0.64 -3.14 -5.04
C LEU A 146 1.15 -2.03 -5.93
N GLU A 147 0.56 -1.87 -7.11
CA GLU A 147 0.87 -0.83 -8.06
C GLU A 147 -0.34 0.10 -8.21
N ARG A 148 -0.12 1.40 -8.07
CA ARG A 148 -1.10 2.45 -8.37
C ARG A 148 -0.49 3.45 -9.33
N ILE A 149 -1.20 3.73 -10.41
CA ILE A 149 -0.85 4.75 -11.41
C ILE A 149 -2.00 5.74 -11.45
N GLY A 150 -1.70 7.02 -11.51
CA GLY A 150 -2.71 8.06 -11.56
C GLY A 150 -2.14 9.43 -11.88
N ASN A 151 -3.02 10.41 -11.84
CA ASN A 151 -2.68 11.82 -11.95
C ASN A 151 -3.16 12.54 -10.70
N SER A 152 -2.38 13.50 -10.22
CA SER A 152 -2.66 14.35 -9.06
C SER A 152 -2.39 15.82 -9.42
N GLU A 153 -2.66 16.71 -8.49
CA GLU A 153 -2.28 18.13 -8.63
C GLU A 153 -0.75 18.32 -8.72
N LEU A 154 0.02 17.31 -8.28
CA LEU A 154 1.50 17.33 -8.32
C LEU A 154 2.06 16.74 -9.62
N GLY A 155 1.22 16.17 -10.50
CA GLY A 155 1.61 15.53 -11.74
C GLY A 155 1.22 14.06 -11.83
N ASP A 156 1.73 13.39 -12.87
CA ASP A 156 1.54 11.97 -13.09
C ASP A 156 2.38 11.16 -12.11
N PHE A 157 1.77 10.15 -11.47
CA PHE A 157 2.47 9.34 -10.51
C PHE A 157 2.33 7.84 -10.75
N LYS A 158 3.37 7.12 -10.35
CA LYS A 158 3.36 5.67 -10.17
C LYS A 158 3.89 5.33 -8.78
N ILE A 159 3.09 4.60 -8.00
CA ILE A 159 3.49 4.09 -6.68
C ILE A 159 3.52 2.58 -6.73
N GLU A 160 4.59 1.99 -6.20
CA GLU A 160 4.74 0.56 -6.02
C GLU A 160 5.06 0.28 -4.53
N ILE A 161 4.22 -0.53 -3.89
CA ILE A 161 4.38 -0.89 -2.49
C ILE A 161 4.70 -2.39 -2.42
N PHE A 162 5.83 -2.73 -1.84
CA PHE A 162 6.35 -4.09 -1.77
C PHE A 162 6.18 -4.65 -0.37
N PHE A 163 5.58 -5.81 -0.30
CA PHE A 163 5.44 -6.59 0.93
C PHE A 163 6.11 -7.95 0.78
N GLU A 164 6.77 -8.41 1.83
CA GLU A 164 7.03 -9.82 2.02
C GLU A 164 5.71 -10.51 2.41
N ASN A 165 5.46 -11.72 1.90
CA ASN A 165 4.14 -12.34 2.02
C ASN A 165 3.97 -13.20 3.28
N LYS A 166 5.03 -13.85 3.74
CA LYS A 166 4.96 -14.81 4.85
C LYS A 166 6.16 -14.66 5.78
N PRO A 167 6.03 -13.89 6.87
CA PRO A 167 4.86 -13.08 7.28
C PRO A 167 4.63 -11.87 6.36
N LEU A 168 3.41 -11.28 6.41
CA LEU A 168 3.14 -10.03 5.67
C LEU A 168 3.89 -8.88 6.34
N VAL A 169 4.85 -8.29 5.64
CA VAL A 169 5.72 -7.22 6.14
C VAL A 169 5.97 -6.19 5.04
N LEU A 170 5.72 -4.92 5.31
CA LEU A 170 6.08 -3.82 4.42
C LEU A 170 7.60 -3.73 4.29
N ARG A 171 8.12 -3.77 3.06
CA ARG A 171 9.55 -3.74 2.79
C ARG A 171 10.00 -2.50 2.06
N MET A 172 9.19 -1.98 1.14
CA MET A 172 9.62 -0.89 0.29
C MET A 172 8.42 -0.12 -0.27
N VAL A 173 8.59 1.17 -0.47
CA VAL A 173 7.70 2.03 -1.26
C VAL A 173 8.54 2.74 -2.29
N LYS A 174 8.11 2.67 -3.55
CA LYS A 174 8.68 3.46 -4.66
C LYS A 174 7.65 4.45 -5.15
N LEU A 175 8.06 5.68 -5.34
CA LEU A 175 7.27 6.74 -5.94
C LEU A 175 8.04 7.30 -7.14
N ASN A 176 7.38 7.32 -8.29
CA ASN A 176 7.77 8.13 -9.42
C ASN A 176 6.69 9.20 -9.58
N LEU A 177 7.07 10.46 -9.54
CA LEU A 177 6.20 11.62 -9.66
C LEU A 177 6.84 12.58 -10.65
N ASP A 178 6.33 12.60 -11.90
CA ASP A 178 6.97 13.26 -13.03
C ASP A 178 8.48 12.92 -13.12
N ASP A 179 9.37 13.89 -12.87
CA ASP A 179 10.83 13.71 -12.90
C ASP A 179 11.42 13.32 -11.53
N GLU A 180 10.59 13.26 -10.47
CA GLU A 180 11.03 12.85 -9.13
C GLU A 180 10.98 11.34 -8.97
N TYR A 181 12.05 10.78 -8.41
CA TYR A 181 12.11 9.39 -7.98
C TYR A 181 12.41 9.31 -6.49
N LEU A 182 11.65 8.48 -5.79
CA LEU A 182 11.86 8.22 -4.38
C LEU A 182 11.65 6.74 -4.08
N GLU A 183 12.64 6.11 -3.47
CA GLU A 183 12.57 4.75 -2.97
C GLU A 183 12.87 4.73 -1.47
N LEU A 184 11.94 4.18 -0.69
CA LEU A 184 12.09 3.98 0.76
C LEU A 184 12.10 2.48 1.06
N SER A 185 13.22 1.97 1.56
CA SER A 185 13.35 0.58 2.04
C SER A 185 13.24 0.54 3.55
N PHE A 186 12.39 -0.36 4.09
CA PHE A 186 12.04 -0.44 5.52
C PHE A 186 12.60 -1.68 6.20
N PHE A 187 13.13 -1.52 7.41
CA PHE A 187 13.69 -2.58 8.24
C PHE A 187 13.62 -2.24 9.73
N ASN A 188 13.93 -3.18 10.61
CA ASN A 188 13.86 -2.99 12.07
C ASN A 188 12.49 -2.50 12.55
N HIS A 189 11.45 -3.23 12.15
CA HIS A 189 10.07 -2.92 12.52
C HIS A 189 9.83 -3.11 14.02
N SER A 190 9.19 -2.13 14.65
CA SER A 190 8.73 -2.18 16.03
C SER A 190 7.24 -1.87 16.09
N HIS A 191 6.47 -2.74 16.71
CA HIS A 191 5.02 -2.62 16.85
C HIS A 191 4.65 -2.26 18.28
N ASN A 192 3.43 -1.74 18.47
CA ASN A 192 2.88 -1.37 19.78
C ASN A 192 3.71 -0.30 20.51
N GLU A 193 4.26 0.65 19.76
CA GLU A 193 4.99 1.79 20.29
C GLU A 193 4.09 2.66 21.17
N THR A 194 4.67 3.27 22.17
CA THR A 194 3.96 4.23 23.03
C THR A 194 4.52 5.62 22.81
N PHE A 195 3.71 6.51 22.26
CA PHE A 195 4.12 7.88 22.01
C PHE A 195 3.47 8.83 23.02
N ASN A 196 4.25 9.71 23.63
CA ASN A 196 3.70 10.77 24.45
C ASN A 196 2.95 11.79 23.57
N LYS A 197 2.08 12.59 24.19
CA LYS A 197 1.25 13.60 23.48
C LYS A 197 2.07 14.68 22.76
N ARG A 198 3.33 14.86 23.09
CA ARG A 198 4.21 15.88 22.49
C ARG A 198 4.97 15.36 21.28
N PHE A 199 5.09 14.03 21.12
CA PHE A 199 5.96 13.39 20.13
C PHE A 199 5.66 13.80 18.68
N PHE A 200 4.38 14.02 18.36
CA PHE A 200 3.94 14.46 17.04
C PHE A 200 3.51 15.93 17.00
N ARG A 201 3.99 16.77 17.90
CA ARG A 201 3.66 18.19 17.85
C ARG A 201 4.45 18.88 16.76
N LEU A 202 3.76 19.72 16.00
CA LEU A 202 4.34 20.64 15.02
C LEU A 202 4.94 21.86 15.75
N ILE A 203 6.01 21.63 16.47
CA ILE A 203 6.71 22.65 17.27
C ILE A 203 8.21 22.44 17.03
N ASN A 204 8.93 23.52 16.77
CA ASN A 204 10.37 23.50 16.67
C ASN A 204 10.97 22.83 17.94
N PRO A 205 11.79 21.78 17.77
CA PRO A 205 12.37 21.04 18.89
C PRO A 205 13.19 21.91 19.85
N SER A 206 13.81 22.98 19.38
CA SER A 206 14.61 23.90 20.23
C SER A 206 13.78 24.58 21.33
N PHE A 207 12.44 24.60 21.21
CA PHE A 207 11.53 25.12 22.24
C PHE A 207 11.02 24.06 23.22
N LEU A 208 11.47 22.82 23.09
CA LEU A 208 10.99 21.70 23.92
C LEU A 208 11.99 21.28 25.01
N ASP A 209 13.18 21.89 25.03
CA ASP A 209 14.24 21.67 26.02
C ASP A 209 14.03 22.51 27.28
#